data_e6c68d6bb79fbc08e65fc0d8806fb6dc
#
_entry.id   e6c68d6bb79fbc08e65fc0d8806fb6dc
#
_cell.length_a   1.000
_cell.length_b   1.000
_cell.length_c   1.000
_cell.angle_alpha   90.00
_cell.angle_beta   90.00
_cell.angle_gamma   90.00
#
_symmetry.space_group_name_H-M   'P 1'
#
loop_
_entity.id
_entity.type
_entity.pdbx_description
1 polymer ?
#
loop_
_entity_poly.entity_id
_entity_poly.type
_entity_poly.pdbx_seq_one_letter_code
_entity_poly.pdbx_strand_id
1 'polypeptide(L)'
;PLLANGVLNGTLHHPPRAKRVIQLFMGGAASHLDTFDFKPALIKHHGQKSDFGEHVEAFQNGLGPWMRSPFEFKRYGQGGKYLSDIVAPLGEVADDLSFVHNLTGKTGVHSQATYLQATGFQRPGFPGMGAWISYALGSIRDELPTFVVLPDHRGYASNGPKNWGSAFLPADSQGTTIFPQRAN
;
A
#
# COMPACT_ATOMS: atom_id res chain seq x y z
N PRO A 1 -28.82 0.87 -7.39
CA PRO A 1 -28.37 -0.41 -6.88
C PRO A 1 -26.88 -0.50 -7.17
N LEU A 2 -26.07 -0.41 -6.11
CA LEU A 2 -24.65 -0.19 -6.33
C LEU A 2 -23.91 -1.43 -6.77
N LEU A 3 -24.44 -2.64 -6.53
CA LEU A 3 -23.66 -3.86 -6.74
C LEU A 3 -24.63 -5.05 -6.83
N ALA A 4 -24.84 -5.53 -8.00
CA ALA A 4 -25.88 -6.52 -8.27
C ALA A 4 -25.60 -7.90 -7.66
N ASN A 5 -24.33 -8.26 -7.42
CA ASN A 5 -23.90 -9.63 -7.13
C ASN A 5 -23.09 -9.80 -5.83
N GLY A 6 -22.95 -8.77 -5.00
CA GLY A 6 -22.20 -8.87 -3.73
C GLY A 6 -23.05 -9.36 -2.56
N VAL A 7 -22.40 -10.02 -1.59
CA VAL A 7 -23.08 -10.60 -0.41
C VAL A 7 -23.60 -9.55 0.60
N LEU A 8 -23.11 -8.31 0.56
CA LEU A 8 -23.55 -7.21 1.43
C LEU A 8 -24.72 -6.42 0.87
N ASN A 9 -25.55 -7.03 0.07
CA ASN A 9 -26.64 -6.41 -0.66
C ASN A 9 -27.56 -5.58 0.28
N GLY A 10 -27.34 -4.28 0.35
CA GLY A 10 -28.18 -3.33 1.07
C GLY A 10 -27.87 -3.07 2.56
N THR A 11 -26.86 -3.71 3.15
CA THR A 11 -26.52 -3.57 4.58
C THR A 11 -25.18 -2.84 4.82
N LEU A 12 -24.96 -1.73 4.15
CA LEU A 12 -23.74 -0.95 4.35
C LEU A 12 -23.84 -0.08 5.62
N HIS A 13 -22.81 -0.08 6.45
CA HIS A 13 -22.72 0.76 7.66
C HIS A 13 -22.73 2.26 7.34
N HIS A 14 -22.25 2.64 6.16
CA HIS A 14 -22.20 4.02 5.68
C HIS A 14 -22.63 4.10 4.22
N PRO A 15 -23.23 5.22 3.77
CA PRO A 15 -23.54 5.43 2.36
C PRO A 15 -22.26 5.38 1.52
N PRO A 16 -22.19 4.54 0.48
CA PRO A 16 -21.00 4.42 -0.35
C PRO A 16 -20.84 5.68 -1.21
N ARG A 17 -19.67 6.28 -1.17
CA ARG A 17 -19.31 7.42 -2.03
C ARG A 17 -18.35 7.00 -3.14
N ALA A 18 -17.39 6.13 -2.83
CA ALA A 18 -16.44 5.63 -3.80
C ALA A 18 -17.08 4.57 -4.70
N LYS A 19 -16.89 4.72 -6.00
CA LYS A 19 -17.35 3.76 -7.03
C LYS A 19 -16.21 2.87 -7.52
N ARG A 20 -14.97 3.29 -7.34
CA ARG A 20 -13.77 2.61 -7.78
C ARG A 20 -12.69 2.74 -6.73
N VAL A 21 -11.88 1.70 -6.57
CA VAL A 21 -10.71 1.69 -5.69
C VAL A 21 -9.48 1.41 -6.55
N ILE A 22 -8.46 2.24 -6.43
CA ILE A 22 -7.17 2.03 -7.07
C ILE A 22 -6.14 1.89 -5.95
N GLN A 23 -5.49 0.73 -5.88
CA GLN A 23 -4.39 0.49 -4.96
C GLN A 23 -3.06 0.61 -5.72
N LEU A 24 -2.28 1.63 -5.38
CA LEU A 24 -0.91 1.79 -5.87
C LEU A 24 0.04 1.12 -4.87
N PHE A 25 0.44 -0.10 -5.18
CA PHE A 25 1.30 -0.89 -4.29
C PHE A 25 2.77 -0.79 -4.72
N MET A 26 3.60 -0.27 -3.84
CA MET A 26 5.05 -0.18 -4.04
C MET A 26 5.71 -1.41 -3.41
N GLY A 27 5.98 -2.43 -4.24
CA GLY A 27 6.66 -3.64 -3.81
C GLY A 27 8.08 -3.34 -3.29
N GLY A 28 8.41 -3.84 -2.09
CA GLY A 28 9.68 -3.56 -1.43
C GLY A 28 9.66 -2.35 -0.49
N ALA A 29 8.53 -1.70 -0.37
CA ALA A 29 8.24 -0.51 0.44
C ALA A 29 8.85 0.80 -0.08
N ALA A 30 8.25 1.90 0.31
CA ALA A 30 8.79 3.24 0.16
C ALA A 30 9.46 3.68 1.46
N SER A 31 10.54 4.44 1.37
CA SER A 31 11.10 5.12 2.53
C SER A 31 10.16 6.26 2.94
N HIS A 32 9.36 6.05 3.97
CA HIS A 32 8.45 7.08 4.47
C HIS A 32 9.20 8.32 4.98
N LEU A 33 10.39 8.13 5.56
CA LEU A 33 11.26 9.21 6.05
C LEU A 33 11.82 10.09 4.94
N ASP A 34 11.84 9.58 3.71
CA ASP A 34 12.34 10.29 2.54
C ASP A 34 11.22 10.83 1.64
N THR A 35 9.96 10.53 1.95
CA THR A 35 8.81 10.89 1.11
C THR A 35 7.76 11.73 1.83
N PHE A 36 7.15 11.20 2.89
CA PHE A 36 5.93 11.77 3.48
C PHE A 36 6.04 12.11 4.96
N ASP A 37 7.01 11.54 5.66
CA ASP A 37 7.09 11.62 7.11
C ASP A 37 8.29 12.44 7.56
N PHE A 38 8.14 13.77 7.55
CA PHE A 38 9.17 14.71 7.98
C PHE A 38 9.52 14.53 9.45
N LYS A 39 10.79 14.23 9.73
CA LYS A 39 11.31 13.97 11.08
C LYS A 39 12.39 14.98 11.48
N PRO A 40 12.02 16.11 12.11
CA PRO A 40 13.02 17.11 12.59
C PRO A 40 14.04 16.50 13.55
N ALA A 41 13.67 15.50 14.32
CA ALA A 41 14.58 14.79 15.22
C ALA A 41 15.76 14.14 14.49
N LEU A 42 15.54 13.60 13.28
CA LEU A 42 16.62 13.03 12.48
C LEU A 42 17.62 14.08 11.99
N ILE A 43 17.16 15.32 11.76
CA ILE A 43 18.03 16.45 11.43
C ILE A 43 18.90 16.78 12.63
N LYS A 44 18.30 16.88 13.81
CA LYS A 44 18.98 17.22 15.08
C LYS A 44 20.04 16.18 15.47
N HIS A 45 19.74 14.90 15.27
CA HIS A 45 20.60 13.79 15.71
C HIS A 45 21.46 13.20 14.59
N HIS A 46 21.46 13.82 13.40
CA HIS A 46 22.24 13.34 12.26
C HIS A 46 23.71 13.11 12.60
N GLY A 47 24.24 11.92 12.25
CA GLY A 47 25.61 11.51 12.52
C GLY A 47 25.89 11.03 13.95
N GLN A 48 24.94 11.17 14.89
CA GLN A 48 25.08 10.65 16.24
C GLN A 48 24.81 9.13 16.26
N LYS A 49 25.40 8.42 17.23
CA LYS A 49 25.12 7.01 17.44
C LYS A 49 23.61 6.80 17.65
N SER A 50 23.03 5.86 16.92
CA SER A 50 21.63 5.51 17.09
C SER A 50 21.39 4.81 18.43
N ASP A 51 20.34 5.21 19.12
CA ASP A 51 19.86 4.59 20.34
C ASP A 51 18.33 4.58 20.29
N PHE A 52 17.75 3.39 20.35
CA PHE A 52 16.30 3.19 20.33
C PHE A 52 15.72 2.89 21.71
N GLY A 53 16.58 2.86 22.75
CA GLY A 53 16.19 2.48 24.10
C GLY A 53 15.87 0.98 24.26
N GLU A 54 15.93 0.22 23.18
CA GLU A 54 15.66 -1.22 23.14
C GLU A 54 16.55 -1.90 22.08
N HIS A 55 16.63 -3.23 22.15
CA HIS A 55 17.35 -4.01 21.13
C HIS A 55 16.57 -3.99 19.81
N VAL A 56 17.22 -3.53 18.75
CA VAL A 56 16.70 -3.57 17.38
C VAL A 56 17.56 -4.53 16.56
N GLU A 57 16.92 -5.54 15.98
CA GLU A 57 17.61 -6.44 15.04
C GLU A 57 17.98 -5.70 13.76
N ALA A 58 19.27 -5.79 13.42
CA ALA A 58 19.76 -5.32 12.13
C ALA A 58 20.10 -6.52 11.24
N PHE A 59 19.70 -6.48 9.98
CA PHE A 59 19.95 -7.56 9.03
C PHE A 59 21.42 -7.69 8.59
N GLN A 60 22.25 -6.70 8.90
CA GLN A 60 23.67 -6.66 8.58
C GLN A 60 24.48 -6.11 9.76
N ASN A 61 25.64 -5.54 9.54
CA ASN A 61 26.67 -5.17 10.50
C ASN A 61 26.29 -4.21 11.66
N GLY A 62 25.10 -4.30 12.17
CA GLY A 62 24.58 -3.43 13.23
C GLY A 62 23.87 -2.18 12.71
N LEU A 63 23.40 -1.37 13.65
CA LEU A 63 22.75 -0.09 13.36
C LEU A 63 23.80 0.98 13.09
N GLY A 64 23.62 1.71 12.00
CA GLY A 64 24.39 2.91 11.70
C GLY A 64 23.99 4.11 12.58
N PRO A 65 24.69 5.25 12.45
CA PRO A 65 24.28 6.48 13.10
C PRO A 65 22.93 6.97 12.57
N TRP A 66 22.27 7.84 13.34
CA TRP A 66 21.07 8.53 12.86
C TRP A 66 21.35 9.27 11.56
N MET A 67 20.47 9.11 10.58
CA MET A 67 20.60 9.77 9.29
C MET A 67 19.34 10.60 8.97
N ARG A 68 19.56 11.88 8.70
CA ARG A 68 18.50 12.71 8.14
C ARG A 68 18.21 12.31 6.71
N SER A 69 17.00 12.61 6.22
CA SER A 69 16.71 12.50 4.80
C SER A 69 17.67 13.38 3.97
N PRO A 70 18.16 12.88 2.83
CA PRO A 70 18.92 13.71 1.88
C PRO A 70 18.02 14.66 1.08
N PHE A 71 16.70 14.48 1.15
CA PHE A 71 15.71 15.25 0.40
C PHE A 71 15.18 16.43 1.21
N GLU A 72 14.81 17.50 0.52
CA GLU A 72 14.21 18.68 1.12
C GLU A 72 12.70 18.51 1.28
N PHE A 73 12.18 18.85 2.47
CA PHE A 73 10.76 18.83 2.75
C PHE A 73 10.15 20.23 2.68
N LYS A 74 9.00 20.33 2.04
CA LYS A 74 8.19 21.55 1.98
C LYS A 74 6.76 21.26 2.42
N ARG A 75 6.05 22.32 2.79
CA ARG A 75 4.62 22.24 3.07
C ARG A 75 3.82 22.46 1.80
N TYR A 76 2.80 21.63 1.61
CA TYR A 76 1.90 21.66 0.47
C TYR A 76 0.44 21.70 0.93
N GLY A 77 -0.42 22.27 0.06
CA GLY A 77 -1.84 22.41 0.30
C GLY A 77 -2.19 23.37 1.45
N GLN A 78 -3.48 23.60 1.64
CA GLN A 78 -4.00 24.42 2.73
C GLN A 78 -3.78 23.75 4.10
N GLY A 79 -3.80 22.41 4.13
CA GLY A 79 -3.51 21.60 5.31
C GLY A 79 -2.05 21.59 5.74
N GLY A 80 -1.14 22.16 4.94
CA GLY A 80 0.28 22.27 5.26
C GLY A 80 1.01 20.93 5.42
N LYS A 81 0.64 19.93 4.61
CA LYS A 81 1.22 18.58 4.65
C LYS A 81 2.66 18.59 4.15
N TYR A 82 3.55 17.89 4.85
CA TYR A 82 4.94 17.78 4.44
C TYR A 82 5.11 16.71 3.37
N LEU A 83 5.78 17.11 2.28
CA LEU A 83 6.25 16.20 1.22
C LEU A 83 7.69 16.57 0.88
N SER A 84 8.50 15.56 0.57
CA SER A 84 9.84 15.80 0.06
C SER A 84 9.81 16.14 -1.45
N ASP A 85 10.90 16.68 -1.94
CA ASP A 85 11.07 17.06 -3.34
C ASP A 85 11.01 15.87 -4.30
N ILE A 86 11.34 14.65 -3.86
CA ILE A 86 11.23 13.43 -4.66
C ILE A 86 9.78 13.07 -5.01
N VAL A 87 8.82 13.54 -4.21
CA VAL A 87 7.38 13.33 -4.43
C VAL A 87 6.64 14.65 -4.62
N ALA A 88 7.33 15.71 -4.97
CA ALA A 88 6.78 17.06 -5.15
C ALA A 88 5.52 17.13 -6.05
N PRO A 89 5.37 16.35 -7.14
CA PRO A 89 4.14 16.36 -7.94
C PRO A 89 2.86 16.01 -7.16
N LEU A 90 2.96 15.22 -6.07
CA LEU A 90 1.81 14.96 -5.20
C LEU A 90 1.37 16.19 -4.41
N GLY A 91 2.19 17.23 -4.37
CA GLY A 91 1.85 18.51 -3.74
C GLY A 91 0.65 19.20 -4.37
N GLU A 92 0.40 18.98 -5.68
CA GLU A 92 -0.76 19.55 -6.39
C GLU A 92 -2.09 19.01 -5.88
N VAL A 93 -2.09 17.78 -5.33
CA VAL A 93 -3.27 17.11 -4.79
C VAL A 93 -3.16 16.89 -3.27
N ALA A 94 -2.28 17.62 -2.61
CA ALA A 94 -1.98 17.41 -1.19
C ALA A 94 -3.22 17.50 -0.29
N ASP A 95 -4.17 18.37 -0.60
CA ASP A 95 -5.39 18.52 0.21
C ASP A 95 -6.37 17.36 0.05
N ASP A 96 -6.28 16.61 -1.04
CA ASP A 96 -7.05 15.39 -1.28
C ASP A 96 -6.40 14.14 -0.65
N LEU A 97 -5.17 14.24 -0.12
CA LEU A 97 -4.44 13.14 0.47
C LEU A 97 -4.67 13.06 1.99
N SER A 98 -4.77 11.85 2.50
CA SER A 98 -4.71 11.56 3.94
C SER A 98 -3.49 10.70 4.23
N PHE A 99 -2.65 11.14 5.17
CA PHE A 99 -1.47 10.40 5.59
C PHE A 99 -1.72 9.70 6.92
N VAL A 100 -1.47 8.40 6.94
CA VAL A 100 -1.50 7.61 8.17
C VAL A 100 -0.05 7.37 8.59
N HIS A 101 0.47 8.29 9.37
CA HIS A 101 1.78 8.13 10.01
C HIS A 101 1.68 7.09 11.12
N ASN A 102 2.79 6.54 11.58
CA ASN A 102 2.85 5.54 12.66
C ASN A 102 2.13 4.21 12.38
N LEU A 103 1.79 3.92 11.13
CA LEU A 103 1.29 2.61 10.76
C LEU A 103 2.44 1.60 10.86
N THR A 104 2.29 0.58 11.69
CA THR A 104 3.31 -0.43 11.93
C THR A 104 2.87 -1.80 11.45
N GLY A 105 3.82 -2.57 10.94
CA GLY A 105 3.63 -3.98 10.59
C GLY A 105 4.43 -4.90 11.52
N LYS A 106 4.02 -6.15 11.62
CA LYS A 106 4.68 -7.15 12.49
C LYS A 106 5.93 -7.80 11.87
N THR A 107 6.32 -7.39 10.66
CA THR A 107 7.47 -7.98 9.96
C THR A 107 8.14 -6.97 9.04
N GLY A 108 9.47 -7.02 8.98
CA GLY A 108 10.31 -6.30 8.00
C GLY A 108 10.71 -7.17 6.80
N VAL A 109 10.29 -8.45 6.75
CA VAL A 109 10.62 -9.36 5.65
C VAL A 109 9.70 -9.10 4.46
N HIS A 110 10.26 -8.73 3.30
CA HIS A 110 9.49 -8.28 2.13
C HIS A 110 8.36 -9.23 1.71
N SER A 111 8.60 -10.54 1.65
CA SER A 111 7.57 -11.50 1.25
C SER A 111 6.40 -11.58 2.26
N GLN A 112 6.70 -11.63 3.54
CA GLN A 112 5.69 -11.62 4.60
C GLN A 112 4.95 -10.29 4.69
N ALA A 113 5.69 -9.18 4.55
CA ALA A 113 5.11 -7.84 4.55
C ALA A 113 4.20 -7.60 3.34
N THR A 114 4.55 -8.13 2.16
CA THR A 114 3.71 -8.07 0.96
C THR A 114 2.39 -8.81 1.18
N TYR A 115 2.41 -10.02 1.75
CA TYR A 115 1.17 -10.70 2.15
C TYR A 115 0.37 -9.90 3.16
N LEU A 116 1.03 -9.38 4.21
CA LEU A 116 0.37 -8.59 5.25
C LEU A 116 -0.38 -7.39 4.66
N GLN A 117 0.26 -6.66 3.75
CA GLN A 117 -0.35 -5.50 3.07
C GLN A 117 -1.48 -5.90 2.12
N ALA A 118 -1.35 -7.03 1.43
CA ALA A 118 -2.33 -7.47 0.45
C ALA A 118 -3.54 -8.18 1.07
N THR A 119 -3.35 -8.91 2.17
CA THR A 119 -4.34 -9.84 2.72
C THR A 119 -4.66 -9.63 4.20
N GLY A 120 -3.84 -8.88 4.94
CA GLY A 120 -3.91 -8.75 6.40
C GLY A 120 -3.18 -9.85 7.17
N PHE A 121 -2.54 -10.83 6.49
CA PHE A 121 -1.83 -11.95 7.10
C PHE A 121 -0.43 -12.09 6.54
N GLN A 122 0.53 -12.56 7.34
CA GLN A 122 1.93 -12.73 6.93
C GLN A 122 2.21 -14.01 6.12
N ARG A 123 1.20 -14.81 5.82
CA ARG A 123 1.27 -16.12 5.18
C ARG A 123 0.28 -16.26 4.03
N PRO A 124 0.52 -17.15 3.06
CA PRO A 124 -0.43 -17.42 1.98
C PRO A 124 -1.72 -18.08 2.49
N GLY A 125 -2.74 -18.12 1.62
CA GLY A 125 -4.01 -18.80 1.89
C GLY A 125 -5.15 -17.88 2.32
N PHE A 126 -4.94 -16.58 2.26
CA PHE A 126 -5.96 -15.58 2.54
C PHE A 126 -6.28 -14.73 1.31
N PRO A 127 -7.54 -14.30 1.13
CA PRO A 127 -7.93 -13.49 -0.01
C PRO A 127 -7.26 -12.10 0.03
N GLY A 128 -6.89 -11.62 -1.13
CA GLY A 128 -6.43 -10.24 -1.30
C GLY A 128 -7.56 -9.24 -1.06
N MET A 129 -7.20 -8.00 -0.72
CA MET A 129 -8.16 -6.92 -0.48
C MET A 129 -9.17 -6.77 -1.63
N GLY A 130 -8.71 -6.79 -2.87
CA GLY A 130 -9.59 -6.68 -4.05
C GLY A 130 -10.53 -7.88 -4.19
N ALA A 131 -10.11 -9.08 -3.78
CA ALA A 131 -10.97 -10.27 -3.75
C ALA A 131 -12.10 -10.11 -2.73
N TRP A 132 -11.82 -9.56 -1.55
CA TRP A 132 -12.85 -9.25 -0.55
C TRP A 132 -13.83 -8.18 -1.06
N ILE A 133 -13.34 -7.13 -1.72
CA ILE A 133 -14.18 -6.08 -2.29
C ILE A 133 -15.09 -6.68 -3.36
N SER A 134 -14.54 -7.48 -4.27
CA SER A 134 -15.30 -8.16 -5.33
C SER A 134 -16.39 -9.07 -4.75
N TYR A 135 -16.04 -9.89 -3.77
CA TYR A 135 -16.98 -10.81 -3.10
C TYR A 135 -18.08 -10.08 -2.34
N ALA A 136 -17.72 -9.08 -1.54
CA ALA A 136 -18.66 -8.39 -0.65
C ALA A 136 -19.59 -7.45 -1.43
N LEU A 137 -19.07 -6.73 -2.40
CA LEU A 137 -19.77 -5.66 -3.09
C LEU A 137 -20.19 -6.00 -4.53
N GLY A 138 -19.61 -7.02 -5.14
CA GLY A 138 -19.90 -7.44 -6.51
C GLY A 138 -19.37 -6.47 -7.57
N SER A 139 -19.89 -6.60 -8.79
CA SER A 139 -19.49 -5.81 -9.96
C SER A 139 -20.54 -4.76 -10.33
N ILE A 140 -20.08 -3.66 -10.92
CA ILE A 140 -20.95 -2.65 -11.56
C ILE A 140 -21.37 -3.12 -12.97
N ARG A 141 -20.57 -4.02 -13.58
CA ARG A 141 -20.79 -4.57 -14.92
C ARG A 141 -20.45 -6.04 -14.94
N ASP A 142 -21.28 -6.82 -15.62
CA ASP A 142 -21.11 -8.27 -15.70
C ASP A 142 -20.07 -8.69 -16.75
N GLU A 143 -19.76 -7.81 -17.71
CA GLU A 143 -18.84 -8.14 -18.80
C GLU A 143 -17.35 -7.86 -18.49
N LEU A 144 -17.05 -7.23 -17.37
CA LEU A 144 -15.69 -6.82 -17.01
C LEU A 144 -15.25 -7.41 -15.67
N PRO A 145 -13.99 -7.81 -15.54
CA PRO A 145 -13.45 -8.24 -14.26
C PRO A 145 -13.61 -7.13 -13.19
N THR A 146 -14.14 -7.49 -12.03
CA THR A 146 -14.32 -6.57 -10.91
C THR A 146 -12.98 -6.17 -10.31
N PHE A 147 -12.05 -7.12 -10.24
CA PHE A 147 -10.72 -6.92 -9.68
C PHE A 147 -9.65 -7.12 -10.75
N VAL A 148 -9.01 -6.03 -11.15
CA VAL A 148 -7.94 -6.02 -12.15
C VAL A 148 -6.62 -5.71 -11.47
N VAL A 149 -5.57 -6.43 -11.86
CA VAL A 149 -4.20 -6.25 -11.39
C VAL A 149 -3.30 -5.91 -12.57
N LEU A 150 -2.60 -4.79 -12.47
CA LEU A 150 -1.61 -4.33 -13.44
C LEU A 150 -0.22 -4.47 -12.83
N PRO A 151 0.51 -5.54 -13.10
CA PRO A 151 1.87 -5.71 -12.58
C PRO A 151 2.84 -4.73 -13.21
N ASP A 152 3.94 -4.48 -12.50
CA ASP A 152 5.08 -3.73 -13.05
C ASP A 152 5.65 -4.45 -14.29
N HIS A 153 6.17 -3.70 -15.25
CA HIS A 153 6.78 -4.25 -16.47
C HIS A 153 7.98 -5.15 -16.17
N ARG A 154 8.65 -4.96 -15.04
CA ARG A 154 9.78 -5.77 -14.57
C ARG A 154 9.36 -7.11 -13.99
N GLY A 155 8.08 -7.31 -13.72
CA GLY A 155 7.52 -8.52 -13.18
C GLY A 155 6.69 -8.32 -11.91
N TYR A 156 6.49 -9.42 -11.21
CA TYR A 156 5.68 -9.41 -9.98
C TYR A 156 6.49 -8.97 -8.76
N ALA A 157 5.84 -8.30 -7.82
CA ALA A 157 6.33 -8.19 -6.45
C ALA A 157 6.48 -9.58 -5.81
N SER A 158 7.16 -9.66 -4.66
CA SER A 158 7.29 -10.90 -3.89
C SER A 158 5.94 -11.63 -3.77
N ASN A 159 5.97 -12.95 -3.88
CA ASN A 159 4.82 -13.86 -3.86
C ASN A 159 3.93 -13.87 -5.12
N GLY A 160 4.13 -12.95 -6.05
CA GLY A 160 3.41 -12.94 -7.33
C GLY A 160 1.88 -12.96 -7.18
N PRO A 161 1.17 -13.76 -8.01
CA PRO A 161 -0.29 -13.81 -8.03
C PRO A 161 -0.95 -14.20 -6.71
N LYS A 162 -0.22 -14.77 -5.77
CA LYS A 162 -0.75 -15.11 -4.43
C LYS A 162 -1.15 -13.88 -3.61
N ASN A 163 -0.68 -12.69 -3.97
CA ASN A 163 -1.06 -11.45 -3.30
C ASN A 163 -2.48 -10.97 -3.62
N TRP A 164 -3.06 -11.44 -4.73
CA TRP A 164 -4.41 -11.06 -5.18
C TRP A 164 -5.29 -12.26 -5.49
N GLY A 165 -5.00 -13.36 -4.82
CA GLY A 165 -5.77 -14.58 -4.90
C GLY A 165 -7.13 -14.45 -4.21
N SER A 166 -8.11 -15.25 -4.67
CA SER A 166 -9.39 -15.41 -3.98
C SER A 166 -9.31 -16.33 -2.76
N ALA A 167 -8.27 -17.17 -2.67
CA ALA A 167 -8.07 -18.17 -1.63
C ALA A 167 -9.33 -19.03 -1.41
N PHE A 168 -9.99 -18.91 -0.26
CA PHE A 168 -11.22 -19.64 0.09
C PHE A 168 -12.51 -18.96 -0.40
N LEU A 169 -12.41 -17.77 -1.02
CA LEU A 169 -13.56 -17.12 -1.66
C LEU A 169 -13.82 -17.74 -3.06
N PRO A 170 -15.02 -17.53 -3.63
CA PRO A 170 -15.30 -17.97 -4.99
C PRO A 170 -14.27 -17.52 -6.03
N ALA A 171 -14.02 -18.34 -7.02
CA ALA A 171 -13.03 -18.06 -8.06
C ALA A 171 -13.27 -16.75 -8.82
N ASP A 172 -14.51 -16.33 -8.94
CA ASP A 172 -14.90 -15.06 -9.59
C ASP A 172 -14.38 -13.82 -8.87
N SER A 173 -13.97 -13.98 -7.60
CA SER A 173 -13.35 -12.90 -6.81
C SER A 173 -11.84 -12.80 -7.05
N GLN A 174 -11.25 -13.70 -7.84
CA GLN A 174 -9.82 -13.70 -8.17
C GLN A 174 -9.43 -12.46 -8.96
N GLY A 175 -8.29 -11.84 -8.63
CA GLY A 175 -7.73 -10.74 -9.41
C GLY A 175 -7.28 -11.18 -10.81
N THR A 176 -7.80 -10.50 -11.85
CA THR A 176 -7.41 -10.71 -13.25
C THR A 176 -6.17 -9.90 -13.57
N THR A 177 -5.10 -10.58 -13.96
CA THR A 177 -3.83 -9.93 -14.29
C THR A 177 -3.80 -9.51 -15.75
N ILE A 178 -3.50 -8.24 -15.99
CA ILE A 178 -3.32 -7.66 -17.33
C ILE A 178 -1.92 -7.05 -17.42
N PHE A 179 -1.15 -7.42 -18.42
CA PHE A 179 0.15 -6.83 -18.74
C PHE A 179 0.01 -5.85 -19.90
N PRO A 180 0.00 -4.53 -19.65
CA PRO A 180 -0.25 -3.53 -20.69
C PRO A 180 0.74 -3.60 -21.87
N GLN A 181 1.94 -4.12 -21.64
CA GLN A 181 3.03 -4.17 -22.62
C GLN A 181 3.04 -5.47 -23.46
N ARG A 182 2.13 -6.40 -23.22
CA ARG A 182 1.99 -7.65 -23.99
C ARG A 182 0.83 -7.65 -24.96
N ALA A 183 0.22 -6.51 -25.20
CA ALA A 183 -0.74 -6.35 -26.28
C ALA A 183 0.06 -6.29 -27.60
N ASN A 184 0.20 -7.43 -28.29
CA ASN A 184 0.60 -7.51 -29.68
C ASN A 184 -0.61 -7.21 -30.56
#